data_9c97fa70bd7ad4f2e3a9750f40b639c9
#
_entry.id   9c97fa70bd7ad4f2e3a9750f40b639c9
#
_cell.length_a   1.000
_cell.length_b   1.000
_cell.length_c   1.000
_cell.angle_alpha   90.00
_cell.angle_beta   90.00
_cell.angle_gamma   90.00
#
_symmetry.space_group_name_H-M   'P 1'
#
loop_
_entity.id
_entity.type
_entity.pdbx_description
1 polymer ?
#
loop_
_entity_poly.entity_id
_entity_poly.type
_entity_poly.pdbx_seq_one_letter_code
_entity_poly.pdbx_strand_id
1 'polypeptide(L)'
;MKRLICALGLMSFLAAGTASAQPYAPNEAGVTMGHWHLNSRDAQANKKIFVGMGGTDASAGAAQRVVFPGVVVNLNQGPGTPPPTGGTVGSVVNHVGFIVKNVQESVAKWKAAGVPVLPGTNNRLDQAYVETADGLRIEILENKSQKYPIQHEHVHFFLPEAAIPQSQAWYGKIFGAKASLRNNAPVADVPGAQLRFNKADTAQAPTKGRVLDHIGFDVKDLQAFIKMLEANGIKLDRPYTKNEQTGAALAFITDPWGTYIELNERPNPAYIN
;
A
#
# COMPACT_ATOMS: atom_id res chain seq x y z
N MET A 1 -14.87 10.00 66.95
CA MET A 1 -14.11 10.62 65.88
C MET A 1 -13.83 9.57 64.79
N LYS A 2 -14.63 9.56 63.74
CA LYS A 2 -14.48 8.64 62.61
C LYS A 2 -13.71 9.36 61.50
N ARG A 3 -12.53 8.86 61.16
CA ARG A 3 -11.71 9.41 60.04
C ARG A 3 -12.21 8.82 58.72
N LEU A 4 -12.68 9.68 57.84
CA LEU A 4 -13.06 9.39 56.46
C LEU A 4 -11.76 9.38 55.60
N ILE A 5 -11.41 8.26 55.03
CA ILE A 5 -10.29 8.13 54.08
C ILE A 5 -10.90 8.28 52.70
N CYS A 6 -10.67 9.41 52.05
CA CYS A 6 -10.96 9.62 50.61
C CYS A 6 -9.88 8.94 49.80
N ALA A 7 -10.22 7.87 49.10
CA ALA A 7 -9.35 7.27 48.07
C ALA A 7 -9.53 8.05 46.77
N LEU A 8 -8.51 8.81 46.39
CA LEU A 8 -8.42 9.42 45.02
C LEU A 8 -8.06 8.31 44.05
N GLY A 9 -9.02 7.89 43.25
CA GLY A 9 -8.78 7.04 42.11
C GLY A 9 -8.09 7.82 40.99
N LEU A 10 -6.84 7.47 40.68
CA LEU A 10 -6.08 8.00 39.55
C LEU A 10 -6.66 7.32 38.28
N MET A 11 -7.53 8.03 37.54
CA MET A 11 -7.92 7.63 36.19
C MET A 11 -6.76 7.93 35.24
N SER A 12 -5.99 6.91 34.90
CA SER A 12 -5.02 6.98 33.80
C SER A 12 -5.77 7.05 32.47
N PHE A 13 -5.89 8.22 31.89
CA PHE A 13 -6.28 8.39 30.48
C PHE A 13 -5.16 7.82 29.63
N LEU A 14 -5.32 6.60 29.11
CA LEU A 14 -4.58 6.10 27.97
C LEU A 14 -4.99 7.00 26.78
N ALA A 15 -4.15 7.96 26.42
CA ALA A 15 -4.26 8.66 25.17
C ALA A 15 -4.06 7.59 24.05
N ALA A 16 -5.15 7.17 23.42
CA ALA A 16 -5.10 6.45 22.18
C ALA A 16 -4.47 7.39 21.15
N GLY A 17 -3.17 7.26 20.97
CA GLY A 17 -2.46 7.96 19.89
C GLY A 17 -3.14 7.60 18.58
N THR A 18 -3.65 8.59 17.86
CA THR A 18 -4.14 8.43 16.50
C THR A 18 -2.99 7.84 15.68
N ALA A 19 -3.10 6.59 15.27
CA ALA A 19 -2.17 5.97 14.35
C ALA A 19 -2.31 6.68 13.01
N SER A 20 -1.52 7.74 12.82
CA SER A 20 -1.32 8.33 11.50
C SER A 20 -0.55 7.31 10.67
N ALA A 21 -0.94 7.09 9.39
CA ALA A 21 -0.07 6.40 8.44
C ALA A 21 1.17 7.25 8.27
N GLN A 22 2.19 6.90 9.02
CA GLN A 22 3.48 7.54 8.86
C GLN A 22 4.21 6.78 7.76
N PRO A 23 4.56 7.42 6.64
CA PRO A 23 5.43 6.83 5.66
C PRO A 23 6.82 6.62 6.28
N TYR A 24 7.57 5.68 5.75
CA TYR A 24 8.98 5.53 6.09
C TYR A 24 9.79 6.75 5.62
N ALA A 25 10.92 7.02 6.29
CA ALA A 25 11.84 8.04 5.82
C ALA A 25 12.25 7.74 4.36
N PRO A 26 12.28 8.76 3.46
CA PRO A 26 12.64 8.55 2.07
C PRO A 26 14.08 8.03 1.90
N ASN A 27 14.32 7.28 0.83
CA ASN A 27 15.66 6.89 0.42
C ASN A 27 16.46 8.10 -0.14
N GLU A 28 17.67 7.83 -0.66
CA GLU A 28 18.56 8.86 -1.25
C GLU A 28 17.95 9.56 -2.48
N ALA A 29 17.04 8.87 -3.20
CA ALA A 29 16.27 9.48 -4.29
C ALA A 29 15.10 10.34 -3.79
N GLY A 30 14.91 10.46 -2.48
CA GLY A 30 13.81 11.20 -1.87
C GLY A 30 12.47 10.48 -1.94
N VAL A 31 12.43 9.16 -2.10
CA VAL A 31 11.22 8.36 -2.38
C VAL A 31 10.91 7.40 -1.24
N THR A 32 9.61 7.24 -0.94
CA THR A 32 9.07 6.19 -0.06
C THR A 32 7.72 5.72 -0.58
N MET A 33 7.32 4.49 -0.23
CA MET A 33 5.96 4.02 -0.48
C MET A 33 4.95 4.91 0.26
N GLY A 34 3.88 5.30 -0.40
CA GLY A 34 2.87 6.20 0.15
C GLY A 34 1.51 5.54 0.31
N HIS A 35 0.90 5.10 -0.79
CA HIS A 35 -0.49 4.63 -0.76
C HIS A 35 -0.85 3.66 -1.89
N TRP A 36 -2.03 3.05 -1.74
CA TRP A 36 -2.78 2.42 -2.83
C TRP A 36 -4.07 3.18 -3.09
N HIS A 37 -4.47 3.25 -4.34
CA HIS A 37 -5.77 3.76 -4.74
C HIS A 37 -6.61 2.65 -5.33
N LEU A 38 -7.77 2.39 -4.71
CA LEU A 38 -8.67 1.33 -5.11
C LEU A 38 -9.95 1.92 -5.70
N ASN A 39 -10.32 1.49 -6.90
CA ASN A 39 -11.65 1.67 -7.41
C ASN A 39 -12.58 0.62 -6.80
N SER A 40 -13.69 1.03 -6.23
CA SER A 40 -14.57 0.15 -5.46
C SER A 40 -16.00 0.27 -5.95
N ARG A 41 -16.71 -0.88 -6.10
CA ARG A 41 -18.16 -0.90 -6.25
C ARG A 41 -18.86 -0.56 -4.95
N ASP A 42 -18.26 -0.97 -3.82
CA ASP A 42 -18.70 -0.66 -2.46
C ASP A 42 -17.49 -0.35 -1.58
N ALA A 43 -17.14 0.94 -1.48
CA ALA A 43 -16.01 1.41 -0.68
C ALA A 43 -16.22 1.14 0.83
N GLN A 44 -17.46 1.12 1.32
CA GLN A 44 -17.76 0.84 2.71
C GLN A 44 -17.55 -0.64 3.06
N ALA A 45 -17.96 -1.56 2.16
CA ALA A 45 -17.68 -2.98 2.32
C ALA A 45 -16.18 -3.26 2.31
N ASN A 46 -15.43 -2.68 1.36
CA ASN A 46 -13.98 -2.80 1.30
C ASN A 46 -13.30 -2.20 2.56
N LYS A 47 -13.77 -1.03 3.03
CA LYS A 47 -13.27 -0.43 4.27
C LYS A 47 -13.43 -1.35 5.48
N LYS A 48 -14.61 -2.00 5.63
CA LYS A 48 -14.83 -2.95 6.72
C LYS A 48 -13.82 -4.11 6.71
N ILE A 49 -13.43 -4.60 5.51
CA ILE A 49 -12.40 -5.64 5.38
C ILE A 49 -11.07 -5.12 5.94
N PHE A 50 -10.59 -3.97 5.49
CA PHE A 50 -9.32 -3.41 5.94
C PHE A 50 -9.31 -3.08 7.44
N VAL A 51 -10.39 -2.51 7.97
CA VAL A 51 -10.53 -2.28 9.42
C VAL A 51 -10.56 -3.59 10.20
N GLY A 52 -11.27 -4.61 9.68
CA GLY A 52 -11.29 -5.97 10.25
C GLY A 52 -9.91 -6.63 10.27
N MET A 53 -9.06 -6.32 9.31
CA MET A 53 -7.65 -6.76 9.29
C MET A 53 -6.78 -6.02 10.32
N GLY A 54 -7.24 -4.93 10.91
CA GLY A 54 -6.51 -4.15 11.91
C GLY A 54 -6.01 -2.80 11.40
N GLY A 55 -6.47 -2.35 10.24
CA GLY A 55 -6.24 -1.00 9.74
C GLY A 55 -7.03 0.04 10.54
N THR A 56 -6.49 1.26 10.64
CA THR A 56 -7.17 2.39 11.30
C THR A 56 -8.00 3.16 10.28
N ASP A 57 -9.29 3.38 10.56
CA ASP A 57 -10.14 4.26 9.75
C ASP A 57 -9.67 5.71 9.89
N ALA A 58 -9.24 6.30 8.78
CA ALA A 58 -8.81 7.69 8.66
C ALA A 58 -9.65 8.45 7.63
N SER A 59 -10.89 8.02 7.42
CA SER A 59 -11.83 8.66 6.51
C SER A 59 -12.16 10.08 6.96
N ALA A 60 -12.30 11.02 6.00
CA ALA A 60 -12.67 12.40 6.26
C ALA A 60 -13.62 12.91 5.16
N GLY A 61 -14.81 13.30 5.54
CA GLY A 61 -15.87 13.69 4.58
C GLY A 61 -16.17 12.56 3.61
N ALA A 62 -16.09 12.83 2.31
CA ALA A 62 -16.30 11.82 1.26
C ALA A 62 -15.09 10.90 1.05
N ALA A 63 -13.90 11.27 1.51
CA ALA A 63 -12.68 10.48 1.32
C ALA A 63 -12.67 9.29 2.28
N GLN A 64 -12.73 8.08 1.72
CA GLN A 64 -12.65 6.84 2.46
C GLN A 64 -11.20 6.35 2.49
N ARG A 65 -10.63 6.19 3.70
CA ARG A 65 -9.23 5.83 3.89
C ARG A 65 -9.07 4.86 5.04
N VAL A 66 -8.19 3.89 4.86
CA VAL A 66 -7.70 3.04 5.94
C VAL A 66 -6.18 3.08 5.96
N VAL A 67 -5.62 3.14 7.16
CA VAL A 67 -4.22 3.37 7.40
C VAL A 67 -3.58 2.16 8.04
N PHE A 68 -2.45 1.73 7.50
CA PHE A 68 -1.57 0.73 8.07
C PHE A 68 -0.14 1.29 8.19
N PRO A 69 0.69 0.75 9.08
CA PRO A 69 2.13 1.03 9.03
C PRO A 69 2.68 0.77 7.62
N GLY A 70 3.24 1.81 6.99
CA GLY A 70 3.85 1.76 5.68
C GLY A 70 2.92 2.02 4.48
N VAL A 71 1.60 2.13 4.65
CA VAL A 71 0.70 2.42 3.52
C VAL A 71 -0.62 3.06 3.94
N VAL A 72 -1.12 3.97 3.10
CA VAL A 72 -2.51 4.44 3.12
C VAL A 72 -3.30 3.71 2.03
N VAL A 73 -4.46 3.18 2.36
CA VAL A 73 -5.41 2.60 1.39
C VAL A 73 -6.51 3.61 1.15
N ASN A 74 -6.55 4.21 -0.04
CA ASN A 74 -7.61 5.11 -0.47
C ASN A 74 -8.67 4.30 -1.23
N LEU A 75 -9.95 4.50 -0.90
CA LEU A 75 -11.08 3.76 -1.46
C LEU A 75 -11.96 4.75 -2.23
N ASN A 76 -11.92 4.67 -3.55
CA ASN A 76 -12.70 5.53 -4.43
C ASN A 76 -14.04 4.88 -4.81
N GLN A 77 -15.10 5.63 -4.65
CA GLN A 77 -16.44 5.28 -5.13
C GLN A 77 -17.23 6.57 -5.38
N GLY A 78 -18.10 6.56 -6.39
CA GLY A 78 -19.04 7.66 -6.61
C GLY A 78 -18.88 8.36 -7.97
N PRO A 79 -19.48 9.53 -8.15
CA PRO A 79 -19.45 10.26 -9.41
C PRO A 79 -18.02 10.52 -9.90
N GLY A 80 -17.72 10.14 -11.15
CA GLY A 80 -16.40 10.29 -11.73
C GLY A 80 -15.43 9.13 -11.47
N THR A 81 -15.78 8.16 -10.63
CA THR A 81 -15.02 6.93 -10.44
C THR A 81 -15.79 5.75 -11.05
N PRO A 82 -15.38 5.24 -12.22
CA PRO A 82 -16.04 4.09 -12.81
C PRO A 82 -15.80 2.83 -11.95
N PRO A 83 -16.73 1.86 -11.99
CA PRO A 83 -16.49 0.56 -11.36
C PRO A 83 -15.20 -0.08 -11.89
N PRO A 84 -14.48 -0.86 -11.06
CA PRO A 84 -13.26 -1.51 -11.51
C PRO A 84 -13.54 -2.46 -12.69
N THR A 85 -12.67 -2.40 -13.72
CA THR A 85 -12.78 -3.22 -14.93
C THR A 85 -12.29 -4.65 -14.70
N GLY A 86 -11.66 -4.94 -13.56
CA GLY A 86 -11.19 -6.27 -13.18
C GLY A 86 -10.43 -6.27 -11.85
N GLY A 87 -10.16 -7.47 -11.34
CA GLY A 87 -9.37 -7.71 -10.14
C GLY A 87 -7.86 -7.50 -10.35
N THR A 88 -7.07 -7.70 -9.31
CA THR A 88 -5.60 -7.61 -9.42
C THR A 88 -4.99 -8.83 -10.11
N VAL A 89 -5.56 -10.02 -9.96
CA VAL A 89 -5.11 -11.20 -10.71
C VAL A 89 -5.33 -10.98 -12.19
N GLY A 90 -4.29 -11.18 -13.00
CA GLY A 90 -4.27 -10.86 -14.43
C GLY A 90 -3.89 -9.41 -14.74
N SER A 91 -3.51 -8.62 -13.74
CA SER A 91 -2.89 -7.31 -13.88
C SER A 91 -1.38 -7.38 -13.64
N VAL A 92 -0.64 -6.41 -14.18
CA VAL A 92 0.82 -6.28 -13.94
C VAL A 92 1.17 -6.19 -12.46
N VAL A 93 0.32 -5.61 -11.62
CA VAL A 93 0.35 -5.76 -10.17
C VAL A 93 -0.67 -6.84 -9.79
N ASN A 94 -0.18 -8.05 -9.57
CA ASN A 94 -1.02 -9.22 -9.30
C ASN A 94 -1.65 -9.19 -7.90
N HIS A 95 -0.90 -8.73 -6.92
CA HIS A 95 -1.37 -8.56 -5.56
C HIS A 95 -0.46 -7.62 -4.76
N VAL A 96 -0.94 -7.23 -3.60
CA VAL A 96 -0.20 -6.49 -2.59
C VAL A 96 -0.09 -7.34 -1.33
N GLY A 97 0.81 -7.01 -0.42
CA GLY A 97 1.01 -7.90 0.73
C GLY A 97 1.28 -7.20 2.04
N PHE A 98 0.85 -7.87 3.10
CA PHE A 98 1.14 -7.52 4.49
C PHE A 98 1.90 -8.63 5.19
N ILE A 99 2.63 -8.25 6.22
CA ILE A 99 3.17 -9.17 7.21
C ILE A 99 2.43 -9.04 8.54
N VAL A 100 2.24 -10.18 9.20
CA VAL A 100 1.68 -10.29 10.55
C VAL A 100 2.61 -11.13 11.43
N LYS A 101 2.51 -11.00 12.76
CA LYS A 101 3.35 -11.81 13.67
C LYS A 101 3.01 -13.30 13.64
N ASN A 102 1.73 -13.62 13.49
CA ASN A 102 1.21 -14.98 13.42
C ASN A 102 0.02 -15.02 12.46
N VAL A 103 0.17 -15.77 11.37
CA VAL A 103 -0.88 -15.86 10.33
C VAL A 103 -2.12 -16.58 10.87
N GLN A 104 -1.96 -17.69 11.60
CA GLN A 104 -3.11 -18.47 12.05
C GLN A 104 -3.97 -17.71 13.07
N GLU A 105 -3.36 -16.99 14.01
CA GLU A 105 -4.07 -16.14 14.95
C GLU A 105 -4.77 -14.97 14.24
N SER A 106 -4.09 -14.32 13.28
CA SER A 106 -4.67 -13.23 12.50
C SER A 106 -5.85 -13.70 11.68
N VAL A 107 -5.73 -14.84 11.00
CA VAL A 107 -6.80 -15.47 10.20
C VAL A 107 -8.01 -15.82 11.06
N ALA A 108 -7.81 -16.41 12.24
CA ALA A 108 -8.91 -16.74 13.16
C ALA A 108 -9.68 -15.47 13.57
N LYS A 109 -8.95 -14.41 13.96
CA LYS A 109 -9.52 -13.10 14.33
C LYS A 109 -10.28 -12.46 13.15
N TRP A 110 -9.70 -12.47 11.96
CA TRP A 110 -10.28 -11.85 10.78
C TRP A 110 -11.54 -12.56 10.28
N LYS A 111 -11.56 -13.91 10.28
CA LYS A 111 -12.75 -14.70 9.99
C LYS A 111 -13.89 -14.38 10.96
N ALA A 112 -13.60 -14.24 12.24
CA ALA A 112 -14.60 -13.83 13.25
C ALA A 112 -15.12 -12.39 13.01
N ALA A 113 -14.31 -11.51 12.39
CA ALA A 113 -14.70 -10.16 11.97
C ALA A 113 -15.35 -10.10 10.56
N GLY A 114 -15.57 -11.23 9.90
CA GLY A 114 -16.21 -11.31 8.57
C GLY A 114 -15.27 -10.95 7.42
N VAL A 115 -13.94 -10.95 7.62
CA VAL A 115 -12.96 -10.74 6.55
C VAL A 115 -12.90 -11.99 5.66
N PRO A 116 -12.97 -11.86 4.32
CA PRO A 116 -12.93 -13.00 3.38
C PRO A 116 -11.50 -13.54 3.23
N VAL A 117 -11.15 -14.50 4.07
CA VAL A 117 -9.81 -15.12 4.10
C VAL A 117 -9.80 -16.42 3.29
N LEU A 118 -8.81 -16.55 2.43
CA LEU A 118 -8.48 -17.75 1.65
C LEU A 118 -7.21 -18.42 2.20
N PRO A 119 -7.05 -19.75 2.03
CA PRO A 119 -5.86 -20.47 2.47
C PRO A 119 -4.61 -20.00 1.72
N GLY A 120 -3.45 -20.19 2.34
CA GLY A 120 -2.15 -20.00 1.69
C GLY A 120 -1.93 -21.01 0.55
N THR A 121 -0.99 -20.69 -0.34
CA THR A 121 -0.59 -21.58 -1.43
C THR A 121 -0.17 -22.94 -0.88
N ASN A 122 -0.70 -24.02 -1.45
CA ASN A 122 -0.47 -25.39 -0.98
C ASN A 122 -0.80 -25.57 0.52
N ASN A 123 -1.80 -24.84 1.03
CA ASN A 123 -2.23 -24.85 2.43
C ASN A 123 -1.12 -24.52 3.44
N ARG A 124 -0.17 -23.67 3.06
CA ARG A 124 0.86 -23.19 3.99
C ARG A 124 0.20 -22.49 5.19
N LEU A 125 0.69 -22.76 6.40
CA LEU A 125 0.17 -22.18 7.63
C LEU A 125 0.76 -20.78 7.94
N ASP A 126 1.90 -20.45 7.34
CA ASP A 126 2.60 -19.17 7.47
C ASP A 126 2.21 -18.16 6.36
N GLN A 127 1.16 -18.50 5.58
CA GLN A 127 0.62 -17.68 4.50
C GLN A 127 -0.91 -17.77 4.48
N ALA A 128 -1.56 -16.68 4.09
CA ALA A 128 -2.98 -16.63 3.76
C ALA A 128 -3.22 -15.57 2.69
N TYR A 129 -4.43 -15.53 2.14
CA TYR A 129 -4.88 -14.44 1.28
C TYR A 129 -6.16 -13.83 1.82
N VAL A 130 -6.36 -12.55 1.57
CA VAL A 130 -7.64 -11.86 1.66
C VAL A 130 -8.00 -11.41 0.25
N GLU A 131 -9.23 -11.64 -0.17
CA GLU A 131 -9.70 -11.20 -1.48
C GLU A 131 -11.01 -10.45 -1.33
N THR A 132 -11.04 -9.20 -1.81
CA THR A 132 -12.27 -8.39 -1.77
C THR A 132 -13.25 -8.80 -2.87
N ALA A 133 -14.52 -8.42 -2.74
CA ALA A 133 -15.53 -8.70 -3.77
C ALA A 133 -15.19 -8.07 -5.14
N ASP A 134 -14.42 -6.99 -5.16
CA ASP A 134 -13.93 -6.35 -6.37
C ASP A 134 -12.70 -7.06 -6.98
N GLY A 135 -12.17 -8.10 -6.30
CA GLY A 135 -11.04 -8.90 -6.76
C GLY A 135 -9.66 -8.30 -6.44
N LEU A 136 -9.56 -7.44 -5.42
CA LEU A 136 -8.25 -7.12 -4.86
C LEU A 136 -7.75 -8.32 -4.08
N ARG A 137 -6.61 -8.87 -4.49
CA ARG A 137 -5.90 -9.92 -3.75
C ARG A 137 -4.84 -9.34 -2.86
N ILE A 138 -4.81 -9.76 -1.60
CA ILE A 138 -3.87 -9.34 -0.57
C ILE A 138 -3.20 -10.59 -0.01
N GLU A 139 -1.88 -10.70 -0.14
CA GLU A 139 -1.10 -11.77 0.47
C GLU A 139 -0.75 -11.42 1.91
N ILE A 140 -0.87 -12.39 2.80
CA ILE A 140 -0.52 -12.27 4.21
C ILE A 140 0.59 -13.25 4.52
N LEU A 141 1.71 -12.77 5.01
CA LEU A 141 2.88 -13.57 5.35
C LEU A 141 3.22 -13.44 6.83
N GLU A 142 3.80 -14.52 7.40
CA GLU A 142 4.28 -14.51 8.77
C GLU A 142 5.67 -13.90 8.88
N ASN A 143 5.83 -12.96 9.81
CA ASN A 143 7.12 -12.50 10.30
C ASN A 143 7.03 -12.29 11.81
N LYS A 144 7.53 -13.26 12.59
CA LYS A 144 7.45 -13.28 14.06
C LYS A 144 8.18 -12.11 14.72
N SER A 145 9.17 -11.55 14.04
CA SER A 145 10.02 -10.47 14.59
C SER A 145 9.54 -9.06 14.26
N GLN A 146 8.47 -8.92 13.46
CA GLN A 146 7.99 -7.59 13.08
C GLN A 146 7.49 -6.76 14.28
N LYS A 147 7.60 -5.42 14.16
CA LYS A 147 7.24 -4.48 15.21
C LYS A 147 5.72 -4.34 15.40
N TYR A 148 4.96 -4.24 14.31
CA TYR A 148 3.54 -3.94 14.32
C TYR A 148 2.67 -5.21 14.25
N PRO A 149 1.41 -5.21 14.74
CA PRO A 149 0.51 -6.35 14.58
C PRO A 149 0.30 -6.74 13.12
N ILE A 150 0.19 -5.76 12.23
CA ILE A 150 0.12 -5.87 10.77
C ILE A 150 0.87 -4.70 10.15
N GLN A 151 1.55 -4.92 9.04
CA GLN A 151 2.33 -3.91 8.32
C GLN A 151 2.37 -4.22 6.85
N HIS A 152 2.29 -3.17 6.00
CA HIS A 152 2.53 -3.30 4.57
C HIS A 152 3.94 -3.83 4.30
N GLU A 153 4.05 -4.73 3.34
CA GLU A 153 5.32 -5.39 3.06
C GLU A 153 5.70 -5.35 1.58
N HIS A 154 4.77 -5.64 0.64
CA HIS A 154 5.15 -5.70 -0.76
C HIS A 154 4.07 -5.32 -1.76
N VAL A 155 4.54 -4.98 -2.96
CA VAL A 155 3.77 -4.92 -4.21
C VAL A 155 4.34 -6.00 -5.13
N HIS A 156 3.50 -6.91 -5.64
CA HIS A 156 3.94 -8.06 -6.41
C HIS A 156 3.57 -7.94 -7.89
N PHE A 157 4.59 -7.79 -8.71
CA PHE A 157 4.48 -7.67 -10.15
C PHE A 157 4.58 -9.04 -10.82
N PHE A 158 3.72 -9.26 -11.81
CA PHE A 158 3.78 -10.41 -12.70
C PHE A 158 4.04 -9.91 -14.12
N LEU A 159 5.19 -10.26 -14.67
CA LEU A 159 5.72 -9.70 -15.91
C LEU A 159 6.22 -10.80 -16.83
N PRO A 160 6.34 -10.55 -18.15
CA PRO A 160 7.11 -11.43 -19.02
C PRO A 160 8.52 -11.63 -18.46
N GLU A 161 9.04 -12.86 -18.52
CA GLU A 161 10.32 -13.21 -17.89
C GLU A 161 11.47 -12.27 -18.29
N ALA A 162 11.56 -11.93 -19.58
CA ALA A 162 12.57 -11.00 -20.10
C ALA A 162 12.42 -9.56 -19.56
N ALA A 163 11.22 -9.17 -19.09
CA ALA A 163 10.97 -7.83 -18.53
C ALA A 163 11.41 -7.70 -17.06
N ILE A 164 11.57 -8.82 -16.34
CA ILE A 164 11.88 -8.80 -14.90
C ILE A 164 13.18 -8.03 -14.58
N PRO A 165 14.34 -8.36 -15.18
CA PRO A 165 15.59 -7.62 -14.92
C PRO A 165 15.49 -6.16 -15.36
N GLN A 166 14.75 -5.87 -16.44
CA GLN A 166 14.55 -4.52 -16.92
C GLN A 166 13.70 -3.70 -15.93
N SER A 167 12.64 -4.30 -15.38
CA SER A 167 11.77 -3.68 -14.38
C SER A 167 12.55 -3.39 -13.09
N GLN A 168 13.30 -4.36 -12.58
CA GLN A 168 14.14 -4.19 -11.41
C GLN A 168 15.14 -3.02 -11.59
N ALA A 169 15.80 -2.96 -12.77
CA ALA A 169 16.72 -1.88 -13.09
C ALA A 169 16.03 -0.52 -13.24
N TRP A 170 14.82 -0.49 -13.83
CA TRP A 170 14.05 0.74 -14.02
C TRP A 170 13.60 1.33 -12.68
N TYR A 171 13.01 0.50 -11.79
CA TYR A 171 12.63 0.95 -10.45
C TYR A 171 13.85 1.38 -9.63
N GLY A 172 15.00 0.72 -9.80
CA GLY A 172 16.29 1.15 -9.24
C GLY A 172 16.71 2.53 -9.72
N LYS A 173 16.68 2.76 -11.04
CA LYS A 173 17.10 4.02 -11.66
C LYS A 173 16.17 5.19 -11.31
N ILE A 174 14.86 4.98 -11.33
CA ILE A 174 13.86 6.04 -11.19
C ILE A 174 13.52 6.31 -9.72
N PHE A 175 13.28 5.27 -8.92
CA PHE A 175 12.83 5.40 -7.54
C PHE A 175 13.91 5.11 -6.49
N GLY A 176 15.15 4.86 -6.92
CA GLY A 176 16.23 4.48 -6.02
C GLY A 176 15.99 3.16 -5.31
N ALA A 177 15.20 2.26 -5.91
CA ALA A 177 14.92 0.95 -5.35
C ALA A 177 16.18 0.09 -5.34
N LYS A 178 16.49 -0.56 -4.20
CA LYS A 178 17.68 -1.40 -4.05
C LYS A 178 17.40 -2.82 -4.53
N ALA A 179 17.98 -3.17 -5.69
CA ALA A 179 17.85 -4.49 -6.29
C ALA A 179 18.53 -5.57 -5.43
N SER A 180 17.83 -6.67 -5.20
CA SER A 180 18.33 -7.83 -4.47
C SER A 180 17.61 -9.12 -4.91
N LEU A 181 17.90 -10.23 -4.23
CA LEU A 181 17.18 -11.51 -4.39
C LEU A 181 16.56 -11.90 -3.04
N ARG A 182 15.32 -12.35 -3.08
CA ARG A 182 14.65 -13.00 -1.95
C ARG A 182 14.29 -14.43 -2.35
N ASN A 183 14.87 -15.42 -1.68
CA ASN A 183 14.69 -16.83 -2.03
C ASN A 183 14.92 -17.10 -3.54
N ASN A 184 15.98 -16.53 -4.09
CA ASN A 184 16.34 -16.58 -5.51
C ASN A 184 15.36 -15.87 -6.48
N ALA A 185 14.33 -15.19 -5.98
CA ALA A 185 13.44 -14.35 -6.79
C ALA A 185 13.91 -12.89 -6.81
N PRO A 186 13.88 -12.21 -7.97
CA PRO A 186 14.23 -10.80 -8.09
C PRO A 186 13.30 -9.92 -7.26
N VAL A 187 13.88 -9.00 -6.48
CA VAL A 187 13.14 -7.99 -5.72
C VAL A 187 13.89 -6.66 -5.76
N ALA A 188 13.19 -5.57 -5.48
CA ALA A 188 13.79 -4.24 -5.31
C ALA A 188 13.13 -3.54 -4.11
N ASP A 189 13.95 -3.09 -3.15
CA ASP A 189 13.45 -2.51 -1.90
C ASP A 189 13.38 -0.99 -1.99
N VAL A 190 12.21 -0.43 -1.69
CA VAL A 190 12.01 0.99 -1.38
C VAL A 190 11.56 1.12 0.07
N PRO A 191 11.82 2.24 0.76
CA PRO A 191 11.26 2.42 2.10
C PRO A 191 9.74 2.20 2.09
N GLY A 192 9.25 1.33 2.97
CA GLY A 192 7.82 0.99 3.10
C GLY A 192 7.30 -0.10 2.16
N ALA A 193 8.08 -0.58 1.18
CA ALA A 193 7.66 -1.69 0.32
C ALA A 193 8.83 -2.45 -0.29
N GLN A 194 8.65 -3.75 -0.46
CA GLN A 194 9.44 -4.58 -1.36
C GLN A 194 8.68 -4.75 -2.69
N LEU A 195 9.29 -4.37 -3.80
CA LEU A 195 8.79 -4.64 -5.14
C LEU A 195 9.26 -6.05 -5.52
N ARG A 196 8.33 -6.98 -5.71
CA ARG A 196 8.61 -8.38 -6.06
C ARG A 196 8.24 -8.63 -7.52
N PHE A 197 9.04 -9.41 -8.21
CA PHE A 197 8.85 -9.66 -9.64
C PHE A 197 8.80 -11.16 -9.91
N ASN A 198 7.67 -11.63 -10.41
CA ASN A 198 7.47 -13.00 -10.85
C ASN A 198 7.14 -13.05 -12.34
N LYS A 199 7.48 -14.18 -12.95
CA LYS A 199 7.09 -14.49 -14.33
C LYS A 199 5.58 -14.65 -14.45
N ALA A 200 5.00 -14.02 -15.45
CA ALA A 200 3.66 -14.26 -15.92
C ALA A 200 3.68 -15.18 -17.14
N ASP A 201 2.79 -16.15 -17.17
CA ASP A 201 2.65 -17.07 -18.31
C ASP A 201 1.84 -16.45 -19.47
N THR A 202 1.10 -15.38 -19.20
CA THR A 202 0.27 -14.66 -20.16
C THR A 202 0.48 -13.15 -20.04
N ALA A 203 0.09 -12.40 -21.07
CA ALA A 203 0.10 -10.94 -21.03
C ALA A 203 -0.80 -10.43 -19.88
N GLN A 204 -0.27 -9.50 -19.10
CA GLN A 204 -0.97 -8.90 -17.97
C GLN A 204 -1.57 -7.56 -18.40
N ALA A 205 -2.76 -7.25 -17.86
CA ALA A 205 -3.41 -5.98 -18.10
C ALA A 205 -2.76 -4.84 -17.29
N PRO A 206 -2.76 -3.59 -17.78
CA PRO A 206 -2.39 -2.42 -16.99
C PRO A 206 -3.26 -2.27 -15.74
N THR A 207 -2.74 -1.58 -14.71
CA THR A 207 -3.49 -1.38 -13.45
C THR A 207 -4.61 -0.37 -13.59
N LYS A 208 -4.42 0.67 -14.40
CA LYS A 208 -5.36 1.80 -14.55
C LYS A 208 -6.77 1.35 -14.88
N GLY A 209 -7.75 1.79 -14.09
CA GLY A 209 -9.16 1.43 -14.22
C GLY A 209 -9.54 0.09 -13.58
N ARG A 210 -8.60 -0.68 -13.02
CA ARG A 210 -8.87 -1.93 -12.29
C ARG A 210 -9.09 -1.66 -10.80
N VAL A 211 -9.33 -2.70 -9.99
CA VAL A 211 -9.56 -2.54 -8.54
C VAL A 211 -8.37 -1.87 -7.86
N LEU A 212 -7.14 -2.27 -8.13
CA LEU A 212 -5.95 -1.50 -7.79
C LEU A 212 -5.63 -0.62 -9.00
N ASP A 213 -6.14 0.61 -8.96
CA ASP A 213 -5.96 1.56 -10.07
C ASP A 213 -4.52 2.01 -10.18
N HIS A 214 -3.94 2.41 -9.07
CA HIS A 214 -2.54 2.82 -9.00
C HIS A 214 -1.93 2.60 -7.61
N ILE A 215 -0.60 2.56 -7.60
CA ILE A 215 0.22 2.69 -6.41
C ILE A 215 0.79 4.10 -6.35
N GLY A 216 0.99 4.63 -5.14
CA GLY A 216 1.52 5.97 -4.94
C GLY A 216 2.83 5.96 -4.18
N PHE A 217 3.80 6.73 -4.67
CA PHE A 217 5.03 7.02 -3.96
C PHE A 217 5.02 8.47 -3.45
N ASP A 218 5.42 8.65 -2.21
CA ASP A 218 5.71 9.97 -1.67
C ASP A 218 7.12 10.38 -2.10
N VAL A 219 7.24 11.60 -2.61
CA VAL A 219 8.47 12.18 -3.13
C VAL A 219 8.79 13.46 -2.38
N LYS A 220 10.03 13.63 -1.96
CA LYS A 220 10.46 14.77 -1.14
C LYS A 220 10.39 16.13 -1.86
N ASP A 221 10.68 16.15 -3.17
CA ASP A 221 10.64 17.31 -4.06
C ASP A 221 10.09 16.85 -5.41
N LEU A 222 8.79 17.02 -5.61
CA LEU A 222 8.12 16.51 -6.81
C LEU A 222 8.52 17.26 -8.07
N GLN A 223 8.81 18.57 -7.98
CA GLN A 223 9.23 19.33 -9.15
C GLN A 223 10.63 18.92 -9.64
N ALA A 224 11.57 18.72 -8.71
CA ALA A 224 12.88 18.20 -9.05
C ALA A 224 12.79 16.76 -9.60
N PHE A 225 11.92 15.94 -9.02
CA PHE A 225 11.69 14.58 -9.48
C PHE A 225 11.11 14.53 -10.89
N ILE A 226 10.15 15.41 -11.23
CA ILE A 226 9.58 15.52 -12.58
C ILE A 226 10.66 15.92 -13.61
N LYS A 227 11.53 16.88 -13.29
CA LYS A 227 12.66 17.23 -14.17
C LYS A 227 13.57 16.04 -14.43
N MET A 228 13.83 15.22 -13.41
CA MET A 228 14.59 13.98 -13.57
C MET A 228 13.86 12.96 -14.46
N LEU A 229 12.54 12.81 -14.31
CA LEU A 229 11.73 11.95 -15.19
C LEU A 229 11.81 12.39 -16.65
N GLU A 230 11.60 13.67 -16.92
CA GLU A 230 11.69 14.26 -18.25
C GLU A 230 13.08 14.07 -18.89
N ALA A 231 14.15 14.28 -18.11
CA ALA A 231 15.53 14.04 -18.55
C ALA A 231 15.80 12.55 -18.88
N ASN A 232 15.01 11.62 -18.32
CA ASN A 232 15.04 10.21 -18.64
C ASN A 232 14.01 9.79 -19.71
N GLY A 233 13.37 10.75 -20.38
CA GLY A 233 12.40 10.51 -21.45
C GLY A 233 11.04 9.99 -20.98
N ILE A 234 10.75 10.06 -19.66
CA ILE A 234 9.47 9.63 -19.08
C ILE A 234 8.50 10.81 -19.14
N LYS A 235 7.35 10.57 -19.77
CA LYS A 235 6.28 11.57 -19.91
C LYS A 235 5.28 11.41 -18.74
N LEU A 236 4.76 12.54 -18.29
CA LEU A 236 3.66 12.54 -17.33
C LEU A 236 2.34 12.18 -18.02
N ASP A 237 1.58 11.27 -17.43
CA ASP A 237 0.21 10.98 -17.86
C ASP A 237 -0.78 12.04 -17.35
N ARG A 238 -0.47 12.58 -16.16
CA ARG A 238 -1.15 13.72 -15.56
C ARG A 238 -0.11 14.71 -15.07
N PRO A 239 -0.19 15.98 -15.47
CA PRO A 239 0.79 17.00 -15.13
C PRO A 239 0.80 17.30 -13.63
N TYR A 240 1.88 17.94 -13.18
CA TYR A 240 2.00 18.48 -11.84
C TYR A 240 0.78 19.33 -11.48
N THR A 241 0.21 19.03 -10.33
CA THR A 241 -0.90 19.82 -9.75
C THR A 241 -0.63 20.01 -8.28
N LYS A 242 -0.76 21.23 -7.78
CA LYS A 242 -0.62 21.57 -6.37
C LYS A 242 -1.95 22.06 -5.81
N ASN A 243 -2.30 21.58 -4.64
CA ASN A 243 -3.40 22.11 -3.87
C ASN A 243 -2.90 23.26 -3.01
N GLU A 244 -3.29 24.48 -3.34
CA GLU A 244 -2.81 25.70 -2.64
C GLU A 244 -3.25 25.77 -1.19
N GLN A 245 -4.35 25.12 -0.81
CA GLN A 245 -4.84 25.12 0.57
C GLN A 245 -4.05 24.17 1.47
N THR A 246 -3.67 23.00 0.96
CA THR A 246 -2.97 21.98 1.74
C THR A 246 -1.47 21.95 1.48
N GLY A 247 -1.01 22.57 0.38
CA GLY A 247 0.36 22.50 -0.08
C GLY A 247 0.75 21.16 -0.70
N ALA A 248 -0.13 20.16 -0.70
CA ALA A 248 0.12 18.86 -1.31
C ALA A 248 0.17 18.98 -2.83
N ALA A 249 1.12 18.29 -3.46
CA ALA A 249 1.24 18.22 -4.91
C ALA A 249 1.24 16.78 -5.41
N LEU A 250 0.82 16.59 -6.66
CA LEU A 250 0.78 15.29 -7.31
C LEU A 250 1.09 15.37 -8.80
N ALA A 251 1.54 14.25 -9.37
CA ALA A 251 1.68 13.98 -10.79
C ALA A 251 1.49 12.48 -11.03
N PHE A 252 1.29 12.07 -12.28
CA PHE A 252 1.14 10.64 -12.60
C PHE A 252 2.03 10.25 -13.77
N ILE A 253 2.52 9.01 -13.70
CA ILE A 253 3.22 8.32 -14.79
C ILE A 253 2.68 6.91 -14.93
N THR A 254 2.94 6.28 -16.07
CA THR A 254 2.80 4.83 -16.24
C THR A 254 4.18 4.24 -16.50
N ASP A 255 4.52 3.15 -15.79
CA ASP A 255 5.76 2.43 -16.05
C ASP A 255 5.70 1.71 -17.41
N PRO A 256 6.84 1.23 -17.97
CA PRO A 256 6.86 0.58 -19.28
C PRO A 256 5.99 -0.69 -19.38
N TRP A 257 5.53 -1.25 -18.28
CA TRP A 257 4.76 -2.51 -18.22
C TRP A 257 3.28 -2.30 -17.91
N GLY A 258 2.85 -1.05 -17.65
CA GLY A 258 1.44 -0.70 -17.45
C GLY A 258 1.03 -0.47 -15.99
N THR A 259 1.97 -0.31 -15.08
CA THR A 259 1.66 0.12 -13.72
C THR A 259 1.43 1.63 -13.71
N TYR A 260 0.21 2.05 -13.36
CA TYR A 260 -0.11 3.44 -13.15
C TYR A 260 0.39 3.86 -11.77
N ILE A 261 1.11 4.98 -11.71
CA ILE A 261 1.84 5.43 -10.52
C ILE A 261 1.52 6.88 -10.22
N GLU A 262 1.04 7.16 -9.01
CA GLU A 262 0.90 8.51 -8.50
C GLU A 262 2.17 8.92 -7.74
N LEU A 263 2.64 10.12 -7.98
CA LEU A 263 3.74 10.76 -7.29
C LEU A 263 3.18 11.87 -6.42
N ASN A 264 3.46 11.86 -5.13
CA ASN A 264 2.94 12.85 -4.19
C ASN A 264 4.07 13.57 -3.47
N GLU A 265 3.92 14.88 -3.33
CA GLU A 265 4.65 15.66 -2.34
C GLU A 265 3.68 16.07 -1.24
N ARG A 266 3.97 15.65 -0.01
CA ARG A 266 3.18 16.00 1.16
C ARG A 266 3.93 17.04 1.99
N PRO A 267 3.30 18.15 2.38
CA PRO A 267 3.94 19.11 3.29
C PRO A 267 4.11 18.46 4.67
N ASN A 268 5.32 18.55 5.21
CA ASN A 268 5.68 18.10 6.57
C ASN A 268 5.19 16.67 6.92
N PRO A 269 5.52 15.63 6.16
CA PRO A 269 5.13 14.27 6.51
C PRO A 269 5.85 13.84 7.79
N ALA A 270 5.10 13.22 8.72
CA ALA A 270 5.70 12.54 9.86
C ALA A 270 6.13 11.13 9.41
N TYR A 271 7.43 10.87 9.35
CA TYR A 271 7.96 9.57 8.96
C TYR A 271 8.10 8.62 10.17
N ILE A 272 7.92 7.31 9.93
CA ILE A 272 8.34 6.25 10.86
C ILE A 272 9.76 5.79 10.48
N ASN A 273 10.56 5.48 11.49
CA ASN A 273 11.92 4.93 11.34
C ASN A 273 11.90 3.41 11.54
#